data_3b17791f6b30157256ffc794ccd48c90
#
_entry.id   3b17791f6b30157256ffc794ccd48c90
#
_cell.length_a   1.000
_cell.length_b   1.000
_cell.length_c   1.000
_cell.angle_alpha   90.00
_cell.angle_beta   90.00
_cell.angle_gamma   90.00
#
_symmetry.space_group_name_H-M   'P 1'
#
loop_
_entity.id
_entity.type
_entity.pdbx_description
1 polymer ?
#
loop_
_entity_poly.entity_id
_entity_poly.type
_entity_poly.pdbx_seq_one_letter_code
_entity_poly.pdbx_strand_id
1 'polypeptide(L)'
;MNYLHTIVLVAAIISSILFIFTSSLILVKNSSNRTLSLLNSFPCEYFMEMNQKKRISCFILLIAIQFFQAVCLFISIYYLRSAYSLFCALIAAVGSLVFVIGFISPLSRTILHISAIICSFFMLLFFNTLLAFINVVPNSYDIAFSSFSMPYYVSCGVIAILIFISLCNPKLFNWSRMEKTEQDGKTIYIKPKVNYLALYEWIYFLLYQVSCIIVSVNFLLNIKVI
;
A
#
# COMPACT_ATOMS: atom_id res chain seq x y z
N MET A 1 19.31 -0.01 23.39
CA MET A 1 18.24 0.22 22.42
C MET A 1 17.23 1.16 23.04
N ASN A 2 16.87 2.22 22.36
CA ASN A 2 15.84 3.11 22.89
C ASN A 2 14.48 2.40 22.85
N TYR A 3 13.86 2.16 23.99
CA TYR A 3 12.48 1.65 24.11
C TYR A 3 11.53 2.38 23.15
N LEU A 4 11.79 3.65 22.88
CA LEU A 4 11.05 4.46 21.93
C LEU A 4 11.06 3.86 20.52
N HIS A 5 12.19 3.39 20.02
CA HIS A 5 12.30 2.80 18.68
C HIS A 5 11.47 1.51 18.56
N THR A 6 11.51 0.66 19.58
CA THR A 6 10.66 -0.55 19.64
C THR A 6 9.18 -0.18 19.64
N ILE A 7 8.77 0.80 20.45
CA ILE A 7 7.38 1.26 20.52
C ILE A 7 6.91 1.77 19.15
N VAL A 8 7.74 2.56 18.46
CA VAL A 8 7.40 3.13 17.15
C VAL A 8 7.27 2.03 16.08
N LEU A 9 8.13 1.01 16.09
CA LEU A 9 8.02 -0.13 15.17
C LEU A 9 6.75 -0.96 15.42
N VAL A 10 6.46 -1.24 16.68
CA VAL A 10 5.21 -1.93 17.05
C VAL A 10 4.00 -1.10 16.64
N ALA A 11 4.03 0.21 16.82
CA ALA A 11 2.98 1.11 16.40
C ALA A 11 2.79 1.12 14.86
N ALA A 12 3.88 1.02 14.08
CA ALA A 12 3.81 0.89 12.62
C ALA A 12 3.11 -0.42 12.21
N ILE A 13 3.41 -1.53 12.86
CA ILE A 13 2.75 -2.83 12.62
C ILE A 13 1.26 -2.74 12.96
N ILE A 14 0.93 -2.22 14.13
CA ILE A 14 -0.46 -2.08 14.59
C ILE A 14 -1.24 -1.20 13.62
N SER A 15 -0.70 -0.09 13.14
CA SER A 15 -1.37 0.79 12.18
C SER A 15 -1.62 0.11 10.84
N SER A 16 -0.70 -0.73 10.34
CA SER A 16 -0.92 -1.53 9.13
C SER A 16 -2.07 -2.54 9.32
N ILE A 17 -2.08 -3.24 10.45
CA ILE A 17 -3.16 -4.19 10.78
C ILE A 17 -4.50 -3.46 10.93
N LEU A 18 -4.52 -2.31 11.60
CA LEU A 18 -5.72 -1.49 11.75
C LEU A 18 -6.24 -0.99 10.40
N PHE A 19 -5.35 -0.61 9.48
CA PHE A 19 -5.75 -0.21 8.14
C PHE A 19 -6.43 -1.36 7.38
N ILE A 20 -5.81 -2.56 7.38
CA ILE A 20 -6.38 -3.76 6.76
C ILE A 20 -7.74 -4.09 7.39
N PHE A 21 -7.81 -4.10 8.71
CA PHE A 21 -9.04 -4.43 9.45
C PHE A 21 -10.15 -3.42 9.17
N THR A 22 -9.86 -2.13 9.28
CA THR A 22 -10.85 -1.06 9.04
C THR A 22 -11.36 -1.09 7.60
N SER A 23 -10.47 -1.23 6.62
CA SER A 23 -10.86 -1.34 5.22
C SER A 23 -11.71 -2.59 4.96
N SER A 24 -11.35 -3.74 5.56
CA SER A 24 -12.12 -4.98 5.46
C SER A 24 -13.52 -4.86 6.08
N LEU A 25 -13.64 -4.21 7.23
CA LEU A 25 -14.96 -3.95 7.85
C LEU A 25 -15.84 -3.05 6.98
N ILE A 26 -15.26 -2.03 6.36
CA ILE A 26 -15.96 -1.16 5.43
C ILE A 26 -16.49 -1.97 4.25
N LEU A 27 -15.66 -2.87 3.70
CA LEU A 27 -16.04 -3.76 2.62
C LEU A 27 -17.20 -4.67 3.00
N VAL A 28 -17.07 -5.41 4.10
CA VAL A 28 -18.10 -6.36 4.56
C VAL A 28 -19.42 -5.65 4.80
N LYS A 29 -19.38 -4.47 5.44
CA LYS A 29 -20.60 -3.73 5.77
C LYS A 29 -21.32 -3.17 4.52
N ASN A 30 -20.58 -2.87 3.46
CA ASN A 30 -21.14 -2.31 2.22
C ASN A 30 -21.37 -3.37 1.13
N SER A 31 -20.84 -4.57 1.29
CA SER A 31 -21.05 -5.69 0.35
C SER A 31 -22.50 -6.25 0.39
N SER A 32 -23.34 -5.77 1.29
CA SER A 32 -24.77 -6.10 1.30
C SER A 32 -25.51 -5.59 0.04
N ASN A 33 -24.95 -4.63 -0.67
CA ASN A 33 -25.38 -4.25 -2.00
C ASN A 33 -24.84 -5.26 -3.02
N ARG A 34 -25.74 -6.06 -3.60
CA ARG A 34 -25.47 -7.18 -4.53
C ARG A 34 -24.64 -6.84 -5.78
N THR A 35 -24.36 -5.57 -6.03
CA THR A 35 -23.66 -5.08 -7.23
C THR A 35 -22.15 -4.98 -7.04
N LEU A 36 -21.65 -4.95 -5.81
CA LEU A 36 -20.25 -4.81 -5.51
C LEU A 36 -19.62 -6.16 -5.17
N SER A 37 -18.53 -6.49 -5.84
CA SER A 37 -17.68 -7.62 -5.50
C SER A 37 -16.22 -7.24 -5.59
N LEU A 38 -15.35 -7.89 -4.82
CA LEU A 38 -13.89 -7.69 -4.88
C LEU A 38 -13.32 -7.96 -6.28
N LEU A 39 -14.00 -8.80 -7.08
CA LEU A 39 -13.54 -9.17 -8.42
C LEU A 39 -13.85 -8.11 -9.47
N ASN A 40 -14.82 -7.23 -9.23
CA ASN A 40 -15.27 -6.28 -10.24
C ASN A 40 -15.33 -4.83 -9.79
N SER A 41 -15.08 -4.56 -8.50
CA SER A 41 -15.25 -3.23 -7.92
C SER A 41 -13.96 -2.71 -7.32
N PHE A 42 -13.65 -1.45 -7.62
CA PHE A 42 -12.51 -0.75 -7.05
C PHE A 42 -12.73 -0.44 -5.57
N PRO A 43 -11.65 -0.34 -4.77
CA PRO A 43 -11.75 0.02 -3.35
C PRO A 43 -12.56 1.29 -3.11
N CYS A 44 -12.32 2.32 -3.90
CA CYS A 44 -13.00 3.61 -3.78
C CYS A 44 -14.52 3.53 -4.05
N GLU A 45 -15.01 2.58 -4.85
CA GLU A 45 -16.45 2.42 -5.14
C GLU A 45 -17.24 2.06 -3.89
N TYR A 46 -16.66 1.24 -3.00
CA TYR A 46 -17.33 0.89 -1.72
C TYR A 46 -17.58 2.10 -0.82
N PHE A 47 -16.69 3.10 -0.88
CA PHE A 47 -16.91 4.35 -0.15
C PHE A 47 -17.99 5.22 -0.79
N MET A 48 -18.13 5.17 -2.11
CA MET A 48 -19.10 5.99 -2.83
C MET A 48 -20.54 5.59 -2.56
N GLU A 49 -20.80 4.32 -2.23
CA GLU A 49 -22.12 3.84 -1.84
C GLU A 49 -22.52 4.24 -0.40
N MET A 50 -21.56 4.75 0.38
CA MET A 50 -21.86 5.19 1.74
C MET A 50 -22.57 6.55 1.77
N ASN A 51 -23.41 6.74 2.78
CA ASN A 51 -23.91 8.07 3.12
C ASN A 51 -22.74 9.04 3.33
N GLN A 52 -22.86 10.27 2.83
CA GLN A 52 -21.80 11.28 2.85
C GLN A 52 -21.13 11.46 4.22
N LYS A 53 -21.91 11.53 5.31
CA LYS A 53 -21.37 11.68 6.68
C LYS A 53 -20.49 10.48 7.07
N LYS A 54 -20.96 9.25 6.81
CA LYS A 54 -20.18 8.03 7.10
C LYS A 54 -18.94 7.97 6.24
N ARG A 55 -19.04 8.30 4.96
CA ARG A 55 -17.92 8.33 4.02
C ARG A 55 -16.82 9.26 4.49
N ILE A 56 -17.17 10.51 4.88
CA ILE A 56 -16.19 11.48 5.39
C ILE A 56 -15.52 10.94 6.66
N SER A 57 -16.29 10.39 7.60
CA SER A 57 -15.72 9.80 8.82
C SER A 57 -14.76 8.65 8.54
N CYS A 58 -15.11 7.76 7.60
CA CYS A 58 -14.22 6.68 7.18
C CYS A 58 -12.94 7.20 6.52
N PHE A 59 -13.04 8.24 5.68
CA PHE A 59 -11.87 8.85 5.05
C PHE A 59 -10.93 9.46 6.08
N ILE A 60 -11.47 10.25 7.02
CA ILE A 60 -10.68 10.85 8.10
C ILE A 60 -9.97 9.75 8.91
N LEU A 61 -10.67 8.68 9.24
CA LEU A 61 -10.10 7.56 9.99
C LEU A 61 -8.96 6.88 9.23
N LEU A 62 -9.16 6.54 7.95
CA LEU A 62 -8.14 5.89 7.13
C LEU A 62 -6.93 6.79 6.91
N ILE A 63 -7.16 8.09 6.66
CA ILE A 63 -6.07 9.08 6.53
C ILE A 63 -5.30 9.18 7.84
N ALA A 64 -5.98 9.23 8.99
CA ALA A 64 -5.34 9.33 10.29
C ALA A 64 -4.47 8.10 10.59
N ILE A 65 -4.99 6.88 10.33
CA ILE A 65 -4.24 5.63 10.50
C ILE A 65 -2.99 5.65 9.60
N GLN A 66 -3.16 6.03 8.33
CA GLN A 66 -2.06 6.02 7.36
C GLN A 66 -1.03 7.10 7.62
N PHE A 67 -1.47 8.27 8.08
CA PHE A 67 -0.57 9.33 8.51
C PHE A 67 0.26 8.90 9.72
N PHE A 68 -0.37 8.28 10.70
CA PHE A 68 0.32 7.74 11.87
C PHE A 68 1.34 6.67 11.47
N GLN A 69 0.97 5.76 10.56
CA GLN A 69 1.90 4.77 9.99
C GLN A 69 3.09 5.46 9.30
N ALA A 70 2.84 6.48 8.49
CA ALA A 70 3.88 7.23 7.79
C ALA A 70 4.88 7.86 8.78
N VAL A 71 4.40 8.45 9.85
CA VAL A 71 5.24 9.03 10.91
C VAL A 71 6.06 7.95 11.61
N CYS A 72 5.44 6.82 11.95
CA CYS A 72 6.14 5.71 12.59
C CYS A 72 7.24 5.12 11.69
N LEU A 73 6.96 4.89 10.42
CA LEU A 73 7.95 4.42 9.44
C LEU A 73 9.08 5.43 9.27
N PHE A 74 8.75 6.71 9.13
CA PHE A 74 9.75 7.77 9.02
C PHE A 74 10.70 7.76 10.20
N ILE A 75 10.18 7.81 11.42
CA ILE A 75 10.98 7.79 12.64
C ILE A 75 11.84 6.53 12.71
N SER A 76 11.25 5.35 12.47
CA SER A 76 11.95 4.07 12.56
C SER A 76 13.14 3.97 11.61
N ILE A 77 12.96 4.42 10.35
CA ILE A 77 14.01 4.35 9.34
C ILE A 77 15.05 5.46 9.57
N TYR A 78 14.62 6.66 9.96
CA TYR A 78 15.51 7.78 10.25
C TYR A 78 16.47 7.47 11.43
N TYR A 79 15.99 6.72 12.43
CA TYR A 79 16.82 6.32 13.58
C TYR A 79 18.01 5.41 13.22
N LEU A 80 18.01 4.82 12.04
CA LEU A 80 19.14 4.01 11.55
C LEU A 80 20.41 4.84 11.29
N ARG A 81 20.27 6.17 11.19
CA ARG A 81 21.37 7.15 11.04
C ARG A 81 22.35 6.86 9.91
N SER A 82 21.93 6.11 8.89
CA SER A 82 22.73 5.92 7.69
C SER A 82 22.58 7.11 6.71
N ALA A 83 23.53 7.28 5.81
CA ALA A 83 23.44 8.32 4.78
C ALA A 83 22.16 8.22 3.93
N TYR A 84 21.67 7.00 3.74
CA TYR A 84 20.48 6.71 2.93
C TYR A 84 19.20 6.63 3.76
N SER A 85 19.28 6.57 5.09
CA SER A 85 18.12 6.38 5.97
C SER A 85 17.10 7.51 5.83
N LEU A 86 17.55 8.76 5.74
CA LEU A 86 16.65 9.89 5.54
C LEU A 86 15.87 9.77 4.21
N PHE A 87 16.55 9.39 3.14
CA PHE A 87 15.93 9.26 1.83
C PHE A 87 14.91 8.12 1.80
N CYS A 88 15.27 6.95 2.35
CA CYS A 88 14.35 5.83 2.50
C CYS A 88 13.15 6.19 3.39
N ALA A 89 13.37 6.91 4.50
CA ALA A 89 12.31 7.35 5.40
C ALA A 89 11.32 8.29 4.70
N LEU A 90 11.83 9.24 3.90
CA LEU A 90 10.98 10.15 3.12
C LEU A 90 10.15 9.40 2.07
N ILE A 91 10.77 8.47 1.34
CA ILE A 91 10.04 7.66 0.33
C ILE A 91 8.94 6.83 1.00
N ALA A 92 9.24 6.18 2.13
CA ALA A 92 8.25 5.39 2.86
C ALA A 92 7.09 6.26 3.37
N ALA A 93 7.39 7.42 3.95
CA ALA A 93 6.37 8.32 4.49
C ALA A 93 5.49 8.93 3.38
N VAL A 94 6.12 9.47 2.34
CA VAL A 94 5.38 10.06 1.20
C VAL A 94 4.60 8.98 0.46
N GLY A 95 5.19 7.80 0.24
CA GLY A 95 4.51 6.65 -0.36
C GLY A 95 3.25 6.25 0.41
N SER A 96 3.31 6.24 1.75
CA SER A 96 2.16 5.96 2.61
C SER A 96 1.03 6.98 2.45
N LEU A 97 1.36 8.25 2.34
CA LEU A 97 0.36 9.30 2.15
C LEU A 97 -0.26 9.26 0.75
N VAL A 98 0.56 9.08 -0.28
CA VAL A 98 0.07 8.96 -1.67
C VAL A 98 -0.78 7.70 -1.84
N PHE A 99 -0.42 6.60 -1.16
CA PHE A 99 -1.19 5.37 -1.14
C PHE A 99 -2.63 5.59 -0.66
N VAL A 100 -2.84 6.26 0.48
CA VAL A 100 -4.21 6.50 0.97
C VAL A 100 -4.99 7.43 0.07
N ILE A 101 -4.35 8.39 -0.59
CA ILE A 101 -5.00 9.23 -1.59
C ILE A 101 -5.52 8.37 -2.75
N GLY A 102 -4.72 7.45 -3.27
CA GLY A 102 -5.15 6.50 -4.29
C GLY A 102 -6.33 5.63 -3.83
N PHE A 103 -6.25 5.12 -2.60
CA PHE A 103 -7.27 4.23 -2.04
C PHE A 103 -8.65 4.90 -1.89
N ILE A 104 -8.71 6.18 -1.49
CA ILE A 104 -9.98 6.89 -1.23
C ILE A 104 -10.47 7.76 -2.39
N SER A 105 -9.59 8.06 -3.37
CA SER A 105 -9.95 8.96 -4.47
C SER A 105 -11.05 8.37 -5.35
N PRO A 106 -12.12 9.12 -5.64
CA PRO A 106 -13.20 8.63 -6.45
C PRO A 106 -12.79 8.46 -7.92
N LEU A 107 -13.36 7.46 -8.58
CA LEU A 107 -13.15 7.22 -10.00
C LEU A 107 -13.61 8.38 -10.91
N SER A 108 -14.49 9.26 -10.42
CA SER A 108 -14.86 10.50 -11.13
C SER A 108 -13.67 11.44 -11.32
N ARG A 109 -12.67 11.38 -10.42
CA ARG A 109 -11.38 12.06 -10.54
C ARG A 109 -10.30 11.10 -11.05
N THR A 110 -10.54 10.52 -12.21
CA THR A 110 -9.74 9.44 -12.78
C THR A 110 -8.24 9.73 -12.80
N ILE A 111 -7.84 10.94 -13.23
CA ILE A 111 -6.42 11.32 -13.30
C ILE A 111 -5.79 11.30 -11.91
N LEU A 112 -6.43 11.89 -10.90
CA LEU A 112 -5.92 11.91 -9.53
C LEU A 112 -5.80 10.49 -8.96
N HIS A 113 -6.84 9.67 -9.13
CA HIS A 113 -6.88 8.30 -8.64
C HIS A 113 -5.74 7.46 -9.23
N ILE A 114 -5.63 7.45 -10.55
CA ILE A 114 -4.62 6.69 -11.27
C ILE A 114 -3.20 7.20 -10.96
N SER A 115 -2.99 8.51 -10.99
CA SER A 115 -1.68 9.08 -10.70
C SER A 115 -1.22 8.75 -9.27
N ALA A 116 -2.14 8.77 -8.30
CA ALA A 116 -1.82 8.42 -6.93
C ALA A 116 -1.45 6.94 -6.79
N ILE A 117 -2.20 6.03 -7.43
CA ILE A 117 -1.89 4.59 -7.40
C ILE A 117 -0.54 4.32 -8.07
N ILE A 118 -0.30 4.84 -9.27
CA ILE A 118 0.95 4.65 -9.98
C ILE A 118 2.12 5.22 -9.18
N CYS A 119 1.99 6.43 -8.66
CA CYS A 119 3.02 7.07 -7.87
C CYS A 119 3.35 6.30 -6.59
N SER A 120 2.33 5.90 -5.82
CA SER A 120 2.53 5.11 -4.61
C SER A 120 3.14 3.74 -4.91
N PHE A 121 2.80 3.15 -6.06
CA PHE A 121 3.34 1.88 -6.53
C PHE A 121 4.85 2.00 -6.84
N PHE A 122 5.24 3.02 -7.58
CA PHE A 122 6.66 3.28 -7.85
C PHE A 122 7.43 3.58 -6.58
N MET A 123 6.84 4.33 -5.64
CA MET A 123 7.47 4.59 -4.34
C MET A 123 7.66 3.31 -3.54
N LEU A 124 6.68 2.40 -3.52
CA LEU A 124 6.81 1.10 -2.85
C LEU A 124 7.89 0.24 -3.51
N LEU A 125 7.90 0.16 -4.84
CA LEU A 125 8.91 -0.58 -5.60
C LEU A 125 10.30 -0.03 -5.31
N PHE A 126 10.46 1.29 -5.39
CA PHE A 126 11.73 1.97 -5.16
C PHE A 126 12.21 1.80 -3.72
N PHE A 127 11.32 1.93 -2.76
CA PHE A 127 11.60 1.69 -1.34
C PHE A 127 12.11 0.27 -1.09
N ASN A 128 11.41 -0.75 -1.57
CA ASN A 128 11.83 -2.15 -1.38
C ASN A 128 13.15 -2.45 -2.12
N THR A 129 13.35 -1.91 -3.33
CA THR A 129 14.58 -2.07 -4.09
C THR A 129 15.76 -1.41 -3.40
N LEU A 130 15.58 -0.19 -2.88
CA LEU A 130 16.62 0.49 -2.11
C LEU A 130 17.00 -0.28 -0.85
N LEU A 131 16.01 -0.76 -0.10
CA LEU A 131 16.27 -1.57 1.08
C LEU A 131 17.03 -2.85 0.72
N ALA A 132 16.66 -3.54 -0.34
CA ALA A 132 17.39 -4.72 -0.81
C ALA A 132 18.81 -4.37 -1.26
N PHE A 133 18.98 -3.25 -1.99
CA PHE A 133 20.26 -2.85 -2.55
C PHE A 133 21.25 -2.31 -1.50
N ILE A 134 20.79 -1.47 -0.59
CA ILE A 134 21.61 -0.91 0.51
C ILE A 134 22.27 -2.02 1.33
N ASN A 135 21.63 -3.16 1.40
CA ASN A 135 22.08 -4.30 2.19
C ASN A 135 23.05 -5.23 1.45
N VAL A 136 23.12 -5.15 0.12
CA VAL A 136 24.09 -5.93 -0.70
C VAL A 136 25.42 -5.20 -0.80
N VAL A 137 25.43 -3.86 -0.66
CA VAL A 137 26.67 -3.07 -0.72
C VAL A 137 27.20 -2.86 0.70
N PRO A 138 28.27 -3.53 1.10
CA PRO A 138 28.86 -3.33 2.42
C PRO A 138 29.48 -1.93 2.47
N ASN A 139 28.78 -0.99 3.07
CA ASN A 139 29.33 0.29 3.42
C ASN A 139 29.96 0.19 4.80
N SER A 140 31.28 0.43 4.87
CA SER A 140 32.04 0.44 6.11
C SER A 140 31.55 1.44 7.19
N TYR A 141 30.60 2.29 6.81
CA TYR A 141 30.03 3.32 7.68
C TYR A 141 28.62 3.00 8.21
N ASP A 142 27.93 1.97 7.65
CA ASP A 142 26.53 1.67 7.96
C ASP A 142 26.39 0.34 8.73
N ILE A 143 26.91 0.30 9.93
CA ILE A 143 26.83 -0.86 10.84
C ILE A 143 25.37 -1.31 11.08
N ALA A 144 24.42 -0.36 11.04
CA ALA A 144 23.02 -0.65 11.26
C ALA A 144 22.38 -1.55 10.16
N PHE A 145 22.77 -1.37 8.90
CA PHE A 145 22.23 -2.16 7.78
C PHE A 145 22.94 -3.52 7.59
N SER A 146 24.19 -3.64 7.98
CA SER A 146 24.93 -4.90 7.87
C SER A 146 24.41 -6.01 8.81
N SER A 147 23.55 -5.65 9.78
CA SER A 147 22.97 -6.58 10.74
C SER A 147 21.65 -7.21 10.33
N PHE A 148 21.08 -6.85 9.15
CA PHE A 148 19.82 -7.43 8.67
C PHE A 148 20.00 -8.87 8.21
N SER A 149 19.04 -9.71 8.58
CA SER A 149 19.07 -11.13 8.22
C SER A 149 18.73 -11.38 6.75
N MET A 150 19.26 -12.45 6.16
CA MET A 150 18.93 -12.91 4.80
C MET A 150 17.43 -12.98 4.51
N PRO A 151 16.54 -13.44 5.44
CA PRO A 151 15.10 -13.44 5.22
C PRO A 151 14.50 -12.07 4.88
N TYR A 152 15.08 -10.99 5.41
CA TYR A 152 14.65 -9.64 5.08
C TYR A 152 14.88 -9.31 3.60
N TYR A 153 16.08 -9.58 3.08
CA TYR A 153 16.42 -9.32 1.67
C TYR A 153 15.53 -10.12 0.73
N VAL A 154 15.33 -11.40 1.06
CA VAL A 154 14.46 -12.27 0.29
C VAL A 154 13.04 -11.73 0.28
N SER A 155 12.51 -11.29 1.43
CA SER A 155 11.16 -10.72 1.53
C SER A 155 11.01 -9.46 0.69
N CYS A 156 11.97 -8.53 0.77
CA CYS A 156 11.96 -7.32 -0.04
C CYS A 156 12.08 -7.63 -1.53
N GLY A 157 12.97 -8.55 -1.91
CA GLY A 157 13.13 -8.98 -3.29
C GLY A 157 11.88 -9.64 -3.86
N VAL A 158 11.24 -10.53 -3.11
CA VAL A 158 9.97 -11.17 -3.52
C VAL A 158 8.87 -10.12 -3.72
N ILE A 159 8.71 -9.18 -2.80
CA ILE A 159 7.72 -8.11 -2.95
C ILE A 159 8.03 -7.25 -4.17
N ALA A 160 9.29 -6.87 -4.39
CA ALA A 160 9.70 -6.09 -5.56
C ALA A 160 9.39 -6.83 -6.87
N ILE A 161 9.68 -8.14 -6.94
CA ILE A 161 9.38 -8.99 -8.10
C ILE A 161 7.86 -9.09 -8.33
N LEU A 162 7.07 -9.34 -7.28
CA LEU A 162 5.60 -9.41 -7.40
C LEU A 162 5.01 -8.10 -7.91
N ILE A 163 5.52 -6.97 -7.42
CA ILE A 163 5.13 -5.66 -7.88
C ILE A 163 5.50 -5.49 -9.37
N PHE A 164 6.73 -5.83 -9.76
CA PHE A 164 7.19 -5.74 -11.14
C PHE A 164 6.35 -6.61 -12.09
N ILE A 165 6.09 -7.87 -11.74
CA ILE A 165 5.23 -8.78 -12.52
C ILE A 165 3.83 -8.18 -12.67
N SER A 166 3.29 -7.60 -11.60
CA SER A 166 1.97 -6.95 -11.64
C SER A 166 1.95 -5.76 -12.62
N LEU A 167 3.02 -4.98 -12.69
CA LEU A 167 3.15 -3.86 -13.64
C LEU A 167 3.26 -4.32 -15.10
N CYS A 168 3.93 -5.45 -15.35
CA CYS A 168 4.14 -5.98 -16.69
C CYS A 168 2.91 -6.71 -17.26
N ASN A 169 1.80 -6.82 -16.52
CA ASN A 169 0.63 -7.52 -17.01
C ASN A 169 -0.16 -6.67 -18.00
N PRO A 170 -0.27 -7.08 -19.29
CA PRO A 170 -0.95 -6.30 -20.32
C PRO A 170 -2.45 -6.08 -20.04
N LYS A 171 -3.08 -6.93 -19.24
CA LYS A 171 -4.49 -6.79 -18.85
C LYS A 171 -4.76 -5.57 -17.96
N LEU A 172 -3.72 -5.03 -17.30
CA LEU A 172 -3.81 -3.79 -16.53
C LEU A 172 -4.04 -2.56 -17.43
N PHE A 173 -3.61 -2.62 -18.68
CA PHE A 173 -3.79 -1.54 -19.65
C PHE A 173 -5.17 -1.54 -20.26
N ASN A 174 -5.97 -2.59 -20.04
CA ASN A 174 -7.35 -2.61 -20.49
C ASN A 174 -8.27 -1.88 -19.51
N TRP A 175 -8.33 -0.58 -19.67
CA TRP A 175 -9.02 0.38 -18.79
C TRP A 175 -10.54 0.37 -18.93
N SER A 176 -11.10 -0.53 -19.70
CA SER A 176 -12.56 -0.56 -19.88
C SER A 176 -13.21 -1.00 -18.56
N ARG A 177 -13.85 -0.06 -17.90
CA ARG A 177 -14.60 -0.29 -16.65
C ARG A 177 -15.92 -1.02 -16.91
N MET A 178 -16.42 -0.93 -18.14
CA MET A 178 -17.70 -1.47 -18.57
C MET A 178 -17.56 -2.12 -19.93
N GLU A 179 -18.16 -3.27 -20.07
CA GLU A 179 -18.27 -3.96 -21.34
C GLU A 179 -19.46 -3.38 -22.10
N LYS A 180 -19.25 -3.11 -23.40
CA LYS A 180 -20.33 -2.71 -24.30
C LYS A 180 -21.05 -3.97 -24.74
N THR A 181 -22.35 -4.04 -24.48
CA THR A 181 -23.21 -5.13 -24.94
C THR A 181 -24.35 -4.53 -25.72
N GLU A 182 -24.67 -5.11 -26.88
CA GLU A 182 -25.87 -4.74 -27.63
C GLU A 182 -27.05 -5.58 -27.17
N GLN A 183 -28.08 -4.92 -26.66
CA GLN A 183 -29.34 -5.55 -26.30
C GLN A 183 -30.47 -4.74 -26.93
N ASP A 184 -31.31 -5.41 -27.74
CA ASP A 184 -32.43 -4.81 -28.46
C ASP A 184 -32.05 -3.57 -29.32
N GLY A 185 -30.88 -3.64 -29.97
CA GLY A 185 -30.39 -2.55 -30.85
C GLY A 185 -29.89 -1.32 -30.08
N LYS A 186 -29.77 -1.40 -28.73
CA LYS A 186 -29.20 -0.34 -27.90
C LYS A 186 -27.90 -0.80 -27.28
N THR A 187 -26.90 0.07 -27.32
CA THR A 187 -25.62 -0.18 -26.61
C THR A 187 -25.83 0.01 -25.11
N ILE A 188 -25.71 -1.07 -24.35
CA ILE A 188 -25.77 -1.05 -22.89
C ILE A 188 -24.35 -1.27 -22.35
N TYR A 189 -24.01 -0.54 -21.31
CA TYR A 189 -22.73 -0.69 -20.61
C TYR A 189 -22.93 -1.53 -19.36
N ILE A 190 -22.35 -2.72 -19.34
CA ILE A 190 -22.46 -3.67 -18.22
C ILE A 190 -21.12 -3.77 -17.52
N LYS A 191 -21.13 -3.80 -16.19
CA LYS A 191 -19.93 -4.02 -15.40
C LYS A 191 -19.44 -5.47 -15.62
N PRO A 192 -18.15 -5.69 -15.97
CA PRO A 192 -17.63 -7.02 -16.20
C PRO A 192 -17.72 -7.87 -14.93
N LYS A 193 -17.87 -9.17 -15.07
CA LYS A 193 -17.86 -10.10 -13.94
C LYS A 193 -16.52 -10.05 -13.18
N VAL A 194 -15.43 -9.86 -13.91
CA VAL A 194 -14.07 -9.70 -13.36
C VAL A 194 -13.45 -8.47 -13.99
N ASN A 195 -13.12 -7.49 -13.16
CA ASN A 195 -12.32 -6.33 -13.58
C ASN A 195 -10.89 -6.53 -13.06
N TYR A 196 -9.98 -6.87 -13.96
CA TYR A 196 -8.59 -7.16 -13.60
C TYR A 196 -7.90 -5.96 -12.95
N LEU A 197 -8.19 -4.75 -13.39
CA LEU A 197 -7.60 -3.54 -12.79
C LEU A 197 -8.06 -3.36 -11.33
N ALA A 198 -9.36 -3.56 -11.05
CA ALA A 198 -9.87 -3.49 -9.68
C ALA A 198 -9.25 -4.57 -8.79
N LEU A 199 -9.12 -5.80 -9.30
CA LEU A 199 -8.47 -6.89 -8.57
C LEU A 199 -6.99 -6.58 -8.27
N TYR A 200 -6.28 -6.00 -9.23
CA TYR A 200 -4.88 -5.59 -9.02
C TYR A 200 -4.75 -4.47 -7.98
N GLU A 201 -5.66 -3.53 -7.94
CA GLU A 201 -5.67 -2.51 -6.89
C GLU A 201 -5.82 -3.14 -5.49
N TRP A 202 -6.72 -4.13 -5.33
CA TRP A 202 -6.86 -4.84 -4.08
C TRP A 202 -5.60 -5.59 -3.67
N ILE A 203 -5.00 -6.32 -4.61
CA ILE A 203 -3.73 -7.02 -4.38
C ILE A 203 -2.63 -6.02 -4.00
N TYR A 204 -2.55 -4.91 -4.72
CA TYR A 204 -1.58 -3.86 -4.45
C TYR A 204 -1.75 -3.28 -3.03
N PHE A 205 -2.97 -2.95 -2.62
CA PHE A 205 -3.22 -2.41 -1.30
C PHE A 205 -2.83 -3.38 -0.18
N LEU A 206 -3.11 -4.65 -0.38
CA LEU A 206 -2.69 -5.69 0.55
C LEU A 206 -1.16 -5.81 0.61
N LEU A 207 -0.50 -5.88 -0.55
CA LEU A 207 0.95 -5.97 -0.64
C LEU A 207 1.66 -4.77 0.00
N TYR A 208 1.09 -3.57 -0.16
CA TYR A 208 1.63 -2.37 0.47
C TYR A 208 1.67 -2.52 2.00
N GLN A 209 0.56 -2.89 2.62
CA GLN A 209 0.48 -3.05 4.07
C GLN A 209 1.34 -4.21 4.58
N VAL A 210 1.35 -5.32 3.85
CA VAL A 210 2.22 -6.47 4.15
C VAL A 210 3.69 -6.09 4.08
N SER A 211 4.10 -5.30 3.08
CA SER A 211 5.46 -4.77 2.99
C SER A 211 5.84 -3.93 4.21
N CYS A 212 4.97 -3.03 4.64
CA CYS A 212 5.19 -2.22 5.84
C CYS A 212 5.34 -3.07 7.10
N ILE A 213 4.53 -4.13 7.25
CA ILE A 213 4.62 -5.07 8.37
C ILE A 213 5.96 -5.81 8.34
N ILE A 214 6.33 -6.39 7.19
CA ILE A 214 7.57 -7.15 7.02
C ILE A 214 8.78 -6.28 7.36
N VAL A 215 8.84 -5.07 6.83
CA VAL A 215 9.91 -4.10 7.12
C VAL A 215 10.00 -3.83 8.63
N SER A 216 8.87 -3.53 9.27
CA SER A 216 8.83 -3.22 10.69
C SER A 216 9.21 -4.42 11.58
N VAL A 217 8.74 -5.62 11.25
CA VAL A 217 9.10 -6.86 11.96
C VAL A 217 10.59 -7.16 11.82
N ASN A 218 11.14 -7.04 10.60
CA ASN A 218 12.55 -7.28 10.39
C ASN A 218 13.44 -6.29 11.14
N PHE A 219 13.04 -5.03 11.22
CA PHE A 219 13.74 -4.06 12.06
C PHE A 219 13.69 -4.46 13.53
N LEU A 220 12.52 -4.89 14.04
CA LEU A 220 12.38 -5.35 15.43
C LEU A 220 13.30 -6.54 15.75
N LEU A 221 13.36 -7.53 14.85
CA LEU A 221 14.13 -8.76 15.07
C LEU A 221 15.64 -8.54 14.96
N ASN A 222 16.07 -7.56 14.17
CA ASN A 222 17.48 -7.34 13.89
C ASN A 222 18.10 -6.16 14.65
N ILE A 223 17.31 -5.41 15.41
CA ILE A 223 17.85 -4.42 16.32
C ILE A 223 18.50 -5.17 17.49
N LYS A 224 19.81 -5.44 17.36
CA LYS A 224 20.59 -5.90 18.50
C LYS A 224 20.64 -4.77 19.53
N VAL A 225 20.36 -5.15 20.78
CA VAL A 225 20.63 -4.29 21.94
C VAL A 225 22.15 -4.07 21.97
N ILE A 226 22.60 -2.89 21.57
CA ILE A 226 23.98 -2.42 21.74
C ILE A 226 24.02 -1.68 23.05
#